data_fce632467c22ae581ce8c59f15f8e332
#
_entry.id   fce632467c22ae581ce8c59f15f8e332
#
_cell.length_a   1.000
_cell.length_b   1.000
_cell.length_c   1.000
_cell.angle_alpha   90.00
_cell.angle_beta   90.00
_cell.angle_gamma   90.00
#
_symmetry.space_group_name_H-M   'P 1'
#
loop_
_entity.id
_entity.type
_entity.pdbx_description
1 polymer ?
#
loop_
_entity_poly.entity_id
_entity_poly.type
_entity_poly.pdbx_seq_one_letter_code
_entity_poly.pdbx_strand_id
1 'polypeptide(L)'
;MMKHVQLAIIGGGPAGLAAAIAARRAGVQDLLILERDRELGGILNQCIHAGFGLHTFSQELTGPEYARRFADQVRELEIPYLLNTMVLDLSRDRVLTVTGRETGLVQISADAVILAMGCRERPRGALNIPGCRPAGIYSAGTAQRLVNMEGLMPGRDVVILGSGDIGLIMARRMTLEGAKVHAVAEVMPYSGGLKRNIVQCLEDFGIPLYLSTTVVDIHGLSLLHISEPT
;
A
#
# COMPACT_ATOMS: atom_id res chain seq x y z
N MET A 1 24.42 21.21 -8.67
CA MET A 1 24.05 22.23 -7.65
C MET A 1 22.98 21.59 -6.78
N MET A 2 23.13 21.57 -5.45
CA MET A 2 22.13 21.03 -4.53
C MET A 2 20.88 21.91 -4.58
N LYS A 3 19.71 21.32 -4.84
CA LYS A 3 18.42 22.03 -4.82
C LYS A 3 18.03 22.28 -3.37
N HIS A 4 17.55 23.50 -3.05
CA HIS A 4 17.00 23.83 -1.74
C HIS A 4 15.49 24.05 -1.84
N VAL A 5 14.72 23.67 -0.82
CA VAL A 5 13.27 23.92 -0.69
C VAL A 5 12.92 24.26 0.76
N GLN A 6 11.90 25.07 0.98
CA GLN A 6 11.40 25.36 2.33
C GLN A 6 10.82 24.09 2.98
N LEU A 7 10.07 23.31 2.21
CA LEU A 7 9.40 22.10 2.72
C LEU A 7 9.53 20.95 1.74
N ALA A 8 10.11 19.85 2.18
CA ALA A 8 10.09 18.59 1.46
C ALA A 8 9.05 17.64 2.09
N ILE A 9 8.23 16.99 1.26
CA ILE A 9 7.23 16.02 1.69
C ILE A 9 7.58 14.67 1.07
N ILE A 10 7.90 13.68 1.90
CA ILE A 10 8.26 12.34 1.45
C ILE A 10 7.02 11.47 1.41
N GLY A 11 6.54 11.17 0.21
CA GLY A 11 5.36 10.37 -0.08
C GLY A 11 4.19 11.22 -0.60
N GLY A 12 3.70 10.88 -1.80
CA GLY A 12 2.55 11.48 -2.47
C GLY A 12 1.24 10.73 -2.22
N GLY A 13 1.14 10.01 -1.10
CA GLY A 13 -0.09 9.38 -0.64
C GLY A 13 -1.06 10.38 0.03
N PRO A 14 -2.19 9.92 0.59
CA PRO A 14 -3.23 10.81 1.13
C PRO A 14 -2.71 11.79 2.17
N ALA A 15 -1.84 11.36 3.08
CA ALA A 15 -1.26 12.22 4.10
C ALA A 15 -0.34 13.30 3.50
N GLY A 16 0.51 12.92 2.56
CA GLY A 16 1.44 13.85 1.91
C GLY A 16 0.71 14.88 1.04
N LEU A 17 -0.30 14.47 0.28
CA LEU A 17 -1.11 15.37 -0.53
C LEU A 17 -1.87 16.38 0.35
N ALA A 18 -2.51 15.91 1.43
CA ALA A 18 -3.21 16.78 2.36
C ALA A 18 -2.26 17.77 3.04
N ALA A 19 -1.07 17.32 3.46
CA ALA A 19 -0.04 18.17 4.06
C ALA A 19 0.46 19.23 3.08
N ALA A 20 0.72 18.87 1.81
CA ALA A 20 1.15 19.78 0.77
C ALA A 20 0.12 20.89 0.50
N ILE A 21 -1.14 20.51 0.36
CA ILE A 21 -2.25 21.44 0.14
C ILE A 21 -2.38 22.41 1.33
N ALA A 22 -2.34 21.88 2.56
CA ALA A 22 -2.43 22.68 3.77
C ALA A 22 -1.24 23.67 3.88
N ALA A 23 -0.03 23.20 3.63
CA ALA A 23 1.18 24.05 3.64
C ALA A 23 1.10 25.17 2.60
N ARG A 24 0.68 24.85 1.36
CA ARG A 24 0.51 25.85 0.30
C ARG A 24 -0.53 26.90 0.68
N ARG A 25 -1.66 26.48 1.23
CA ARG A 25 -2.70 27.41 1.71
C ARG A 25 -2.27 28.24 2.91
N ALA A 26 -1.36 27.73 3.73
CA ALA A 26 -0.72 28.47 4.83
C ALA A 26 0.40 29.43 4.38
N GLY A 27 0.69 29.52 3.07
CA GLY A 27 1.64 30.48 2.50
C GLY A 27 3.03 29.93 2.20
N VAL A 28 3.30 28.65 2.38
CA VAL A 28 4.58 28.03 1.99
C VAL A 28 4.67 27.99 0.45
N GLN A 29 5.59 28.74 -0.12
CA GLN A 29 5.71 28.87 -1.58
C GLN A 29 6.66 27.82 -2.19
N ASP A 30 7.78 27.55 -1.55
CA ASP A 30 8.78 26.61 -2.04
C ASP A 30 8.67 25.26 -1.32
N LEU A 31 7.79 24.40 -1.83
CA LEU A 31 7.60 23.06 -1.32
C LEU A 31 7.68 22.03 -2.45
N LEU A 32 8.05 20.79 -2.12
CA LEU A 32 8.25 19.71 -3.07
C LEU A 32 7.73 18.39 -2.49
N ILE A 33 6.91 17.69 -3.26
CA ILE A 33 6.50 16.31 -2.96
C ILE A 33 7.45 15.35 -3.69
N LEU A 34 7.96 14.35 -2.97
CA LEU A 34 8.77 13.26 -3.50
C LEU A 34 7.98 11.96 -3.45
N GLU A 35 7.61 11.41 -4.61
CA GLU A 35 6.82 10.17 -4.71
C GLU A 35 7.60 9.11 -5.50
N ARG A 36 7.73 7.93 -4.90
CA ARG A 36 8.46 6.82 -5.51
C ARG A 36 7.68 6.11 -6.63
N ASP A 37 6.36 6.19 -6.61
CA ASP A 37 5.51 5.56 -7.62
C ASP A 37 5.37 6.45 -8.87
N ARG A 38 4.78 5.89 -9.91
CA ARG A 38 4.53 6.56 -11.19
C ARG A 38 3.40 7.59 -11.14
N GLU A 39 2.65 7.65 -10.03
CA GLU A 39 1.52 8.54 -9.85
C GLU A 39 1.31 8.92 -8.38
N LEU A 40 0.62 10.03 -8.14
CA LEU A 40 0.18 10.46 -6.83
C LEU A 40 -1.02 9.61 -6.36
N GLY A 41 -1.22 9.51 -5.04
CA GLY A 41 -2.33 8.79 -4.43
C GLY A 41 -1.90 7.66 -3.48
N GLY A 42 -0.70 7.13 -3.67
CA GLY A 42 -0.13 6.09 -2.81
C GLY A 42 -1.02 4.84 -2.73
N ILE A 43 -1.22 4.31 -1.53
CA ILE A 43 -1.99 3.09 -1.29
C ILE A 43 -3.45 3.17 -1.75
N LEU A 44 -4.02 4.36 -1.84
CA LEU A 44 -5.40 4.55 -2.28
C LEU A 44 -5.63 4.08 -3.72
N ASN A 45 -4.62 4.16 -4.58
CA ASN A 45 -4.74 3.76 -5.98
C ASN A 45 -5.05 2.27 -6.16
N GLN A 46 -4.67 1.43 -5.20
CA GLN A 46 -5.00 0.00 -5.20
C GLN A 46 -6.28 -0.34 -4.41
N CYS A 47 -6.84 0.62 -3.65
CA CYS A 47 -8.05 0.43 -2.85
C CYS A 47 -9.31 0.72 -3.67
N ILE A 48 -9.65 -0.14 -4.63
CA ILE A 48 -10.76 0.09 -5.58
C ILE A 48 -12.15 -0.14 -4.97
N HIS A 49 -12.24 -0.54 -3.69
CA HIS A 49 -13.51 -0.64 -2.96
C HIS A 49 -13.99 0.74 -2.50
N ALA A 50 -15.30 0.89 -2.31
CA ALA A 50 -15.91 2.08 -1.72
C ALA A 50 -15.66 2.16 -0.19
N GLY A 51 -15.91 3.35 0.38
CA GLY A 51 -15.78 3.62 1.83
C GLY A 51 -14.90 4.82 2.15
N PHE A 52 -14.43 5.54 1.16
CA PHE A 52 -13.64 6.77 1.31
C PHE A 52 -14.52 8.01 1.08
N GLY A 53 -14.12 9.15 1.61
CA GLY A 53 -14.65 10.45 1.26
C GLY A 53 -15.89 10.93 2.04
N LEU A 54 -16.59 10.09 2.79
CA LEU A 54 -17.81 10.46 3.51
C LEU A 54 -17.60 11.68 4.42
N HIS A 55 -16.54 11.68 5.23
CA HIS A 55 -16.24 12.79 6.13
C HIS A 55 -15.67 14.02 5.44
N THR A 56 -14.92 13.84 4.35
CA THR A 56 -14.20 14.93 3.68
C THR A 56 -15.02 15.58 2.57
N PHE A 57 -15.77 14.77 1.83
CA PHE A 57 -16.50 15.21 0.63
C PHE A 57 -18.01 14.99 0.71
N SER A 58 -18.51 14.42 1.81
CA SER A 58 -19.92 14.01 1.97
C SER A 58 -20.40 13.08 0.85
N GLN A 59 -19.47 12.31 0.28
CA GLN A 59 -19.72 11.37 -0.81
C GLN A 59 -18.95 10.08 -0.55
N GLU A 60 -19.56 8.95 -0.87
CA GLU A 60 -18.86 7.67 -0.85
C GLU A 60 -18.07 7.50 -2.14
N LEU A 61 -16.77 7.32 -2.01
CA LEU A 61 -15.80 7.23 -3.10
C LEU A 61 -15.00 5.95 -2.98
N THR A 62 -14.46 5.48 -4.10
CA THR A 62 -13.36 4.52 -4.11
C THR A 62 -12.04 5.20 -3.72
N GLY A 63 -11.02 4.41 -3.39
CA GLY A 63 -9.69 4.94 -3.07
C GLY A 63 -9.10 5.79 -4.21
N PRO A 64 -9.08 5.33 -5.48
CA PRO A 64 -8.61 6.11 -6.62
C PRO A 64 -9.36 7.43 -6.82
N GLU A 65 -10.69 7.44 -6.68
CA GLU A 65 -11.49 8.67 -6.78
C GLU A 65 -11.14 9.67 -5.69
N TYR A 66 -10.97 9.18 -4.46
CA TYR A 66 -10.54 10.01 -3.33
C TYR A 66 -9.13 10.57 -3.56
N ALA A 67 -8.18 9.75 -3.98
CA ALA A 67 -6.82 10.17 -4.28
C ALA A 67 -6.77 11.21 -5.38
N ARG A 68 -7.55 11.00 -6.45
CA ARG A 68 -7.63 11.94 -7.59
C ARG A 68 -8.06 13.33 -7.16
N ARG A 69 -9.06 13.46 -6.29
CA ARG A 69 -9.53 14.77 -5.79
C ARG A 69 -8.43 15.57 -5.08
N PHE A 70 -7.54 14.89 -4.36
CA PHE A 70 -6.40 15.56 -3.74
C PHE A 70 -5.28 15.84 -4.75
N ALA A 71 -5.02 14.92 -5.67
CA ALA A 71 -4.03 15.13 -6.72
C ALA A 71 -4.42 16.29 -7.65
N ASP A 72 -5.71 16.46 -7.93
CA ASP A 72 -6.23 17.58 -8.72
C ASP A 72 -6.01 18.92 -7.99
N GLN A 73 -6.29 18.99 -6.68
CA GLN A 73 -5.97 20.18 -5.87
C GLN A 73 -4.46 20.51 -5.84
N VAL A 74 -3.59 19.50 -5.81
CA VAL A 74 -2.14 19.69 -5.89
C VAL A 74 -1.76 20.35 -7.23
N ARG A 75 -2.38 19.90 -8.34
CA ARG A 75 -2.16 20.49 -9.68
C ARG A 75 -2.72 21.91 -9.78
N GLU A 76 -3.94 22.14 -9.30
CA GLU A 76 -4.59 23.46 -9.28
C GLU A 76 -3.78 24.50 -8.48
N LEU A 77 -3.15 24.07 -7.38
CA LEU A 77 -2.29 24.90 -6.54
C LEU A 77 -0.84 24.98 -7.05
N GLU A 78 -0.58 24.41 -8.22
CA GLU A 78 0.75 24.36 -8.85
C GLU A 78 1.85 23.90 -7.89
N ILE A 79 1.54 22.88 -7.06
CA ILE A 79 2.49 22.31 -6.12
C ILE A 79 3.44 21.38 -6.89
N PRO A 80 4.76 21.64 -6.89
CA PRO A 80 5.72 20.79 -7.59
C PRO A 80 5.85 19.42 -6.92
N TYR A 81 5.96 18.37 -7.75
CA TYR A 81 6.21 17.02 -7.30
C TYR A 81 7.14 16.27 -8.27
N LEU A 82 7.88 15.30 -7.75
CA LEU A 82 8.70 14.38 -8.52
C LEU A 82 8.15 12.96 -8.34
N LEU A 83 7.74 12.35 -9.43
CA LEU A 83 7.32 10.94 -9.51
C LEU A 83 8.52 10.04 -9.80
N ASN A 84 8.36 8.72 -9.63
CA ASN A 84 9.44 7.74 -9.81
C ASN A 84 10.73 8.14 -9.08
N THR A 85 10.58 8.84 -7.94
CA THR A 85 11.69 9.39 -7.17
C THR A 85 11.69 8.83 -5.76
N MET A 86 12.70 8.01 -5.46
CA MET A 86 12.89 7.37 -4.16
C MET A 86 13.81 8.22 -3.29
N VAL A 87 13.39 8.50 -2.06
CA VAL A 87 14.28 9.03 -1.02
C VAL A 87 15.03 7.87 -0.41
N LEU A 88 16.35 7.89 -0.49
CA LEU A 88 17.24 6.84 0.00
C LEU A 88 17.71 7.12 1.43
N ASP A 89 17.96 8.40 1.73
CA ASP A 89 18.48 8.84 3.02
C ASP A 89 17.98 10.24 3.38
N LEU A 90 17.89 10.51 4.66
CA LEU A 90 17.58 11.80 5.25
C LEU A 90 18.57 12.07 6.39
N SER A 91 19.47 13.02 6.19
CA SER A 91 20.44 13.43 7.20
C SER A 91 19.83 14.26 8.32
N ARG A 92 20.56 14.41 9.44
CA ARG A 92 20.17 15.29 10.55
C ARG A 92 20.06 16.76 10.13
N ASP A 93 20.82 17.17 9.12
CA ASP A 93 20.83 18.52 8.57
C ASP A 93 19.73 18.74 7.51
N ARG A 94 18.78 17.79 7.44
CA ARG A 94 17.65 17.80 6.51
C ARG A 94 18.07 17.83 5.03
N VAL A 95 19.16 17.12 4.72
CA VAL A 95 19.57 16.83 3.35
C VAL A 95 19.01 15.47 2.96
N LEU A 96 18.19 15.45 1.92
CA LEU A 96 17.61 14.25 1.33
C LEU A 96 18.50 13.77 0.19
N THR A 97 18.91 12.51 0.23
CA THR A 97 19.53 11.84 -0.92
C THR A 97 18.42 11.11 -1.67
N VAL A 98 18.17 11.52 -2.90
CA VAL A 98 17.09 10.97 -3.72
C VAL A 98 17.61 10.38 -5.02
N THR A 99 16.91 9.37 -5.53
CA THR A 99 17.20 8.79 -6.84
C THR A 99 15.92 8.66 -7.65
N GLY A 100 16.01 8.96 -8.92
CA GLY A 100 14.91 8.84 -9.86
C GLY A 100 15.40 8.53 -11.25
N ARG A 101 14.52 8.02 -12.10
CA ARG A 101 14.86 7.65 -13.46
C ARG A 101 15.36 8.84 -14.30
N GLU A 102 14.77 10.01 -14.08
CA GLU A 102 15.10 11.22 -14.83
C GLU A 102 16.12 12.08 -14.09
N THR A 103 16.06 12.11 -12.77
CA THR A 103 16.93 12.95 -11.94
C THR A 103 18.30 12.35 -11.67
N GLY A 104 18.44 11.02 -11.80
CA GLY A 104 19.61 10.30 -11.30
C GLY A 104 19.72 10.39 -9.77
N LEU A 105 20.93 10.32 -9.24
CA LEU A 105 21.22 10.49 -7.81
C LEU A 105 21.53 11.96 -7.53
N VAL A 106 20.70 12.61 -6.73
CA VAL A 106 20.85 14.02 -6.36
C VAL A 106 20.57 14.24 -4.88
N GLN A 107 21.01 15.40 -4.38
CA GLN A 107 20.73 15.86 -3.02
C GLN A 107 19.82 17.09 -3.04
N ILE A 108 18.87 17.10 -2.10
CA ILE A 108 17.92 18.19 -1.88
C ILE A 108 18.01 18.58 -0.41
N SER A 109 18.30 19.84 -0.11
CA SER A 109 18.22 20.38 1.25
C SER A 109 16.85 20.97 1.52
N ALA A 110 16.36 20.89 2.74
CA ALA A 110 15.07 21.44 3.13
C ALA A 110 15.14 22.14 4.49
N ASP A 111 14.33 23.21 4.69
CA ASP A 111 14.19 23.82 6.01
C ASP A 111 13.35 22.94 6.94
N ALA A 112 12.35 22.24 6.37
CA ALA A 112 11.52 21.27 7.08
C ALA A 112 11.23 20.06 6.20
N VAL A 113 10.96 18.91 6.85
CA VAL A 113 10.62 17.66 6.16
C VAL A 113 9.39 17.04 6.80
N ILE A 114 8.41 16.67 5.98
CA ILE A 114 7.25 15.87 6.40
C ILE A 114 7.42 14.43 5.91
N LEU A 115 7.37 13.48 6.84
CA LEU A 115 7.43 12.06 6.56
C LEU A 115 6.00 11.53 6.37
N ALA A 116 5.61 11.24 5.12
CA ALA A 116 4.28 10.72 4.74
C ALA A 116 4.39 9.41 3.94
N MET A 117 5.39 8.60 4.28
CA MET A 117 5.79 7.40 3.52
C MET A 117 4.85 6.20 3.68
N GLY A 118 3.80 6.32 4.51
CA GLY A 118 2.91 5.24 4.85
C GLY A 118 3.58 4.16 5.71
N CYS A 119 3.05 2.95 5.64
CA CYS A 119 3.60 1.80 6.36
C CYS A 119 3.84 0.64 5.39
N ARG A 120 4.50 -0.39 5.90
CA ARG A 120 4.71 -1.65 5.20
C ARG A 120 4.09 -2.79 5.99
N GLU A 121 3.38 -3.66 5.30
CA GLU A 121 2.88 -4.91 5.87
C GLU A 121 4.05 -5.79 6.34
N ARG A 122 3.80 -6.58 7.37
CA ARG A 122 4.78 -7.55 7.85
C ARG A 122 4.94 -8.66 6.79
N PRO A 123 6.15 -8.87 6.26
CA PRO A 123 6.41 -10.00 5.37
C PRO A 123 6.42 -11.31 6.17
N ARG A 124 6.29 -12.44 5.47
CA ARG A 124 6.33 -13.78 6.07
C ARG A 124 7.49 -13.97 7.07
N GLY A 125 8.68 -13.48 6.73
CA GLY A 125 9.86 -13.61 7.61
C GLY A 125 9.70 -12.91 8.96
N ALA A 126 8.97 -11.79 9.01
CA ALA A 126 8.67 -11.09 10.26
C ALA A 126 7.55 -11.75 11.08
N LEU A 127 6.75 -12.63 10.46
CA LEU A 127 5.72 -13.44 11.14
C LEU A 127 6.28 -14.75 11.69
N ASN A 128 7.53 -15.08 11.38
CA ASN A 128 8.21 -16.31 11.82
C ASN A 128 7.42 -17.59 11.48
N ILE A 129 6.73 -17.62 10.34
CA ILE A 129 6.02 -18.82 9.90
C ILE A 129 7.04 -19.84 9.40
N PRO A 130 7.11 -21.04 10.01
CA PRO A 130 8.05 -22.10 9.63
C PRO A 130 7.83 -22.64 8.21
N GLY A 131 8.75 -23.47 7.76
CA GLY A 131 8.65 -24.22 6.50
C GLY A 131 9.35 -23.58 5.32
N CYS A 132 9.06 -24.11 4.13
CA CYS A 132 9.66 -23.73 2.87
C CYS A 132 9.29 -22.29 2.46
N ARG A 133 10.03 -21.75 1.50
CA ARG A 133 9.79 -20.43 0.91
C ARG A 133 9.41 -20.56 -0.58
N PRO A 134 8.30 -21.23 -0.90
CA PRO A 134 7.87 -21.34 -2.29
C PRO A 134 7.40 -19.98 -2.82
N ALA A 135 7.29 -19.88 -4.15
CA ALA A 135 6.53 -18.81 -4.79
C ALA A 135 5.05 -18.87 -4.34
N GLY A 136 4.34 -17.75 -4.44
CA GLY A 136 2.91 -17.70 -4.08
C GLY A 136 2.61 -17.23 -2.66
N ILE A 137 3.63 -16.82 -1.88
CA ILE A 137 3.42 -16.22 -0.56
C ILE A 137 3.53 -14.71 -0.69
N TYR A 138 2.42 -14.02 -0.53
CA TYR A 138 2.30 -12.58 -0.68
C TYR A 138 1.72 -11.94 0.58
N SER A 139 2.09 -10.69 0.86
CA SER A 139 1.28 -9.87 1.76
C SER A 139 -0.02 -9.46 1.05
N ALA A 140 -1.07 -9.19 1.81
CA ALA A 140 -2.39 -8.85 1.26
C ALA A 140 -2.32 -7.60 0.37
N GLY A 141 -1.56 -6.56 0.77
CA GLY A 141 -1.38 -5.36 -0.05
C GLY A 141 -0.58 -5.59 -1.32
N THR A 142 0.39 -6.52 -1.32
CA THR A 142 1.08 -6.92 -2.57
C THR A 142 0.11 -7.64 -3.50
N ALA A 143 -0.69 -8.58 -3.00
CA ALA A 143 -1.71 -9.25 -3.79
C ALA A 143 -2.75 -8.25 -4.33
N GLN A 144 -3.16 -7.28 -3.51
CA GLN A 144 -4.07 -6.21 -3.91
C GLN A 144 -3.51 -5.37 -5.07
N ARG A 145 -2.24 -4.99 -4.99
CA ARG A 145 -1.57 -4.26 -6.08
C ARG A 145 -1.54 -5.08 -7.37
N LEU A 146 -1.13 -6.35 -7.28
CA LEU A 146 -1.08 -7.23 -8.45
C LEU A 146 -2.44 -7.34 -9.14
N VAL A 147 -3.50 -7.58 -8.37
CA VAL A 147 -4.86 -7.74 -8.93
C VAL A 147 -5.42 -6.41 -9.43
N ASN A 148 -5.37 -5.36 -8.61
CA ASN A 148 -6.13 -4.13 -8.86
C ASN A 148 -5.39 -3.13 -9.76
N MET A 149 -4.06 -3.14 -9.80
CA MET A 149 -3.28 -2.19 -10.59
C MET A 149 -2.54 -2.83 -11.76
N GLU A 150 -2.11 -4.07 -11.61
CA GLU A 150 -1.30 -4.73 -12.64
C GLU A 150 -2.10 -5.77 -13.45
N GLY A 151 -3.34 -6.08 -13.04
CA GLY A 151 -4.20 -7.08 -13.70
C GLY A 151 -3.65 -8.51 -13.64
N LEU A 152 -2.83 -8.80 -12.63
CA LEU A 152 -2.17 -10.09 -12.44
C LEU A 152 -2.83 -10.87 -11.30
N MET A 153 -3.19 -12.13 -11.55
CA MET A 153 -3.71 -13.04 -10.53
C MET A 153 -2.56 -13.73 -9.79
N PRO A 154 -2.33 -13.46 -8.48
CA PRO A 154 -1.23 -14.04 -7.73
C PRO A 154 -1.39 -15.54 -7.44
N GLY A 155 -2.61 -16.06 -7.47
CA GLY A 155 -2.92 -17.48 -7.26
C GLY A 155 -4.38 -17.78 -7.51
N ARG A 156 -4.70 -19.02 -7.89
CA ARG A 156 -6.07 -19.47 -8.13
C ARG A 156 -6.67 -20.20 -6.92
N ASP A 157 -5.85 -20.88 -6.15
CA ASP A 157 -6.20 -21.53 -4.89
C ASP A 157 -5.53 -20.75 -3.76
N VAL A 158 -6.35 -20.18 -2.86
CA VAL A 158 -5.87 -19.15 -1.92
C VAL A 158 -6.30 -19.50 -0.49
N VAL A 159 -5.38 -19.32 0.43
CA VAL A 159 -5.64 -19.26 1.88
C VAL A 159 -5.14 -17.91 2.38
N ILE A 160 -5.93 -17.24 3.20
CA ILE A 160 -5.58 -15.93 3.76
C ILE A 160 -5.30 -16.09 5.25
N LEU A 161 -4.17 -15.57 5.70
CA LEU A 161 -3.81 -15.52 7.11
C LEU A 161 -4.03 -14.10 7.64
N GLY A 162 -4.95 -13.99 8.58
CA GLY A 162 -5.40 -12.75 9.20
C GLY A 162 -6.75 -12.26 8.67
N SER A 163 -7.63 -11.90 9.60
CA SER A 163 -8.99 -11.41 9.33
C SER A 163 -9.15 -9.90 9.53
N GLY A 164 -8.07 -9.14 9.37
CA GLY A 164 -8.16 -7.69 9.26
C GLY A 164 -8.86 -7.26 7.95
N ASP A 165 -9.32 -6.02 7.87
CA ASP A 165 -10.12 -5.53 6.73
C ASP A 165 -9.48 -5.81 5.37
N ILE A 166 -8.16 -5.63 5.24
CA ILE A 166 -7.47 -5.90 3.95
C ILE A 166 -7.56 -7.38 3.59
N GLY A 167 -7.38 -8.30 4.56
CA GLY A 167 -7.52 -9.74 4.33
C GLY A 167 -8.93 -10.11 3.86
N LEU A 168 -9.96 -9.57 4.53
CA LEU A 168 -11.36 -9.79 4.18
C LEU A 168 -11.70 -9.25 2.78
N ILE A 169 -11.31 -8.01 2.50
CA ILE A 169 -11.52 -7.36 1.19
C ILE A 169 -10.83 -8.16 0.08
N MET A 170 -9.62 -8.67 0.33
CA MET A 170 -8.90 -9.48 -0.64
C MET A 170 -9.51 -10.86 -0.84
N ALA A 171 -10.09 -11.47 0.20
CA ALA A 171 -10.85 -12.71 0.06
C ALA A 171 -11.98 -12.55 -0.96
N ARG A 172 -12.81 -11.53 -0.78
CA ARG A 172 -13.87 -11.18 -1.74
C ARG A 172 -13.30 -10.83 -3.12
N ARG A 173 -12.28 -9.98 -3.18
CA ARG A 173 -11.74 -9.50 -4.44
C ARG A 173 -11.19 -10.63 -5.30
N MET A 174 -10.39 -11.51 -4.73
CA MET A 174 -9.82 -12.64 -5.46
C MET A 174 -10.88 -13.62 -5.91
N THR A 175 -11.93 -13.83 -5.10
CA THR A 175 -13.08 -14.67 -5.48
C THR A 175 -13.82 -14.07 -6.69
N LEU A 176 -14.02 -12.75 -6.73
CA LEU A 176 -14.65 -12.07 -7.87
C LEU A 176 -13.81 -12.16 -9.15
N GLU A 177 -12.49 -12.25 -9.03
CA GLU A 177 -11.58 -12.47 -10.16
C GLU A 177 -11.40 -13.96 -10.53
N GLY A 178 -12.18 -14.85 -9.92
CA GLY A 178 -12.21 -16.27 -10.26
C GLY A 178 -11.23 -17.15 -9.50
N ALA A 179 -10.61 -16.67 -8.44
CA ALA A 179 -9.85 -17.52 -7.53
C ALA A 179 -10.78 -18.24 -6.56
N LYS A 180 -10.37 -19.42 -6.11
CA LYS A 180 -11.01 -20.13 -5.01
C LYS A 180 -10.30 -19.80 -3.70
N VAL A 181 -10.96 -19.03 -2.85
CA VAL A 181 -10.49 -18.77 -1.49
C VAL A 181 -11.02 -19.87 -0.59
N HIS A 182 -10.14 -20.74 -0.13
CA HIS A 182 -10.49 -21.91 0.67
C HIS A 182 -10.80 -21.58 2.12
N ALA A 183 -10.11 -20.59 2.68
CA ALA A 183 -10.28 -20.19 4.07
C ALA A 183 -9.60 -18.85 4.36
N VAL A 184 -10.10 -18.21 5.42
CA VAL A 184 -9.40 -17.17 6.17
C VAL A 184 -9.11 -17.75 7.56
N ALA A 185 -7.83 -17.71 8.00
CA ALA A 185 -7.40 -18.15 9.31
C ALA A 185 -7.04 -16.93 10.17
N GLU A 186 -7.52 -16.91 11.41
CA GLU A 186 -7.27 -15.83 12.36
C GLU A 186 -6.78 -16.41 13.69
N VAL A 187 -5.64 -15.92 14.15
CA VAL A 187 -5.01 -16.39 15.41
C VAL A 187 -5.83 -16.00 16.65
N MET A 188 -6.53 -14.87 16.58
CA MET A 188 -7.38 -14.39 17.66
C MET A 188 -8.72 -15.17 17.68
N PRO A 189 -9.41 -15.23 18.83
CA PRO A 189 -10.75 -15.83 18.94
C PRO A 189 -11.86 -14.93 18.35
N TYR A 190 -11.49 -13.86 17.66
CA TYR A 190 -12.39 -12.91 16.99
C TYR A 190 -11.71 -12.31 15.76
N SER A 191 -12.50 -11.87 14.79
CA SER A 191 -11.98 -11.14 13.63
C SER A 191 -11.59 -9.72 13.99
N GLY A 192 -10.43 -9.26 13.48
CA GLY A 192 -9.96 -7.87 13.62
C GLY A 192 -10.59 -6.89 12.64
N GLY A 193 -11.34 -7.38 11.63
CA GLY A 193 -11.99 -6.54 10.63
C GLY A 193 -13.38 -6.05 11.06
N LEU A 194 -13.92 -5.10 10.31
CA LEU A 194 -15.26 -4.57 10.52
C LEU A 194 -16.32 -5.65 10.28
N LYS A 195 -17.36 -5.69 11.13
CA LYS A 195 -18.45 -6.68 11.01
C LYS A 195 -19.09 -6.71 9.62
N ARG A 196 -19.28 -5.55 9.00
CA ARG A 196 -19.80 -5.48 7.62
C ARG A 196 -18.90 -6.21 6.61
N ASN A 197 -17.58 -6.15 6.79
CA ASN A 197 -16.65 -6.83 5.90
C ASN A 197 -16.63 -8.35 6.12
N ILE A 198 -16.90 -8.83 7.35
CA ILE A 198 -17.09 -10.25 7.60
C ILE A 198 -18.28 -10.76 6.77
N VAL A 199 -19.43 -10.07 6.85
CA VAL A 199 -20.62 -10.44 6.08
C VAL A 199 -20.35 -10.34 4.58
N GLN A 200 -20.02 -9.15 4.09
CA GLN A 200 -19.91 -8.85 2.66
C GLN A 200 -18.72 -9.52 1.95
N CYS A 201 -17.69 -9.92 2.68
CA CYS A 201 -16.50 -10.49 2.08
C CYS A 201 -16.34 -11.99 2.32
N LEU A 202 -16.95 -12.54 3.36
CA LEU A 202 -16.86 -13.98 3.66
C LEU A 202 -18.20 -14.67 3.59
N GLU A 203 -19.21 -14.24 4.37
CA GLU A 203 -20.51 -14.92 4.46
C GLU A 203 -21.23 -14.94 3.12
N ASP A 204 -21.31 -13.80 2.42
CA ASP A 204 -21.95 -13.68 1.10
C ASP A 204 -21.26 -14.54 0.02
N PHE A 205 -20.00 -14.92 0.23
CA PHE A 205 -19.22 -15.75 -0.69
C PHE A 205 -18.99 -17.18 -0.19
N GLY A 206 -19.53 -17.54 0.98
CA GLY A 206 -19.36 -18.86 1.57
C GLY A 206 -17.92 -19.20 1.92
N ILE A 207 -17.08 -18.18 2.21
CA ILE A 207 -15.68 -18.37 2.58
C ILE A 207 -15.58 -18.65 4.08
N PRO A 208 -15.04 -19.79 4.51
CA PRO A 208 -14.94 -20.12 5.93
C PRO A 208 -13.90 -19.26 6.65
N LEU A 209 -14.27 -18.81 7.86
CA LEU A 209 -13.38 -18.14 8.80
C LEU A 209 -13.06 -19.07 9.96
N TYR A 210 -11.79 -19.40 10.12
CA TYR A 210 -11.28 -20.21 11.24
C TYR A 210 -10.61 -19.31 12.27
N LEU A 211 -11.28 -19.11 13.39
CA LEU A 211 -10.74 -18.38 14.55
C LEU A 211 -9.83 -19.27 15.39
N SER A 212 -8.97 -18.66 16.21
CA SER A 212 -7.97 -19.35 17.02
C SER A 212 -7.11 -20.32 16.21
N THR A 213 -6.85 -19.96 14.94
CA THR A 213 -6.19 -20.82 13.95
C THR A 213 -5.06 -20.05 13.27
N THR A 214 -3.92 -20.70 13.11
CA THR A 214 -2.79 -20.12 12.39
C THR A 214 -2.05 -21.15 11.55
N VAL A 215 -1.21 -20.68 10.63
CA VAL A 215 -0.31 -21.51 9.81
C VAL A 215 0.89 -21.91 10.65
N VAL A 216 1.10 -23.20 10.85
CA VAL A 216 2.21 -23.75 11.64
C VAL A 216 3.38 -24.21 10.79
N ASP A 217 3.14 -24.49 9.50
CA ASP A 217 4.21 -24.87 8.56
C ASP A 217 3.77 -24.62 7.10
N ILE A 218 4.75 -24.42 6.22
CA ILE A 218 4.53 -24.24 4.78
C ILE A 218 5.36 -25.25 4.03
N HIS A 219 4.70 -26.12 3.27
CA HIS A 219 5.33 -27.10 2.41
C HIS A 219 5.31 -26.64 0.96
N GLY A 220 6.36 -26.91 0.20
CA GLY A 220 6.46 -26.61 -1.22
C GLY A 220 7.90 -26.57 -1.71
N LEU A 221 8.08 -26.48 -3.02
CA LEU A 221 9.38 -26.34 -3.64
C LEU A 221 9.94 -24.94 -3.42
N SER A 222 11.12 -24.83 -2.84
CA SER A 222 11.87 -23.57 -2.82
C SER A 222 12.64 -23.40 -4.14
N LEU A 223 13.03 -22.18 -4.45
CA LEU A 223 13.89 -21.88 -5.61
C LEU A 223 15.20 -22.70 -5.58
N LEU A 224 15.72 -23.01 -4.41
CA LEU A 224 16.92 -23.86 -4.24
C LEU A 224 16.69 -25.30 -4.71
N HIS A 225 15.47 -25.83 -4.56
CA HIS A 225 15.13 -27.18 -5.06
C HIS A 225 14.86 -27.22 -6.56
N ILE A 226 14.61 -26.08 -7.20
CA ILE A 226 14.42 -25.99 -8.66
C ILE A 226 15.77 -25.90 -9.38
N SER A 227 16.82 -25.43 -8.70
CA SER A 227 18.15 -25.23 -9.28
C SER A 227 19.11 -26.41 -9.08
N GLU A 228 18.75 -27.43 -8.29
CA GLU A 228 19.55 -28.64 -8.13
C GLU A 228 18.94 -29.75 -9.01
N PRO A 229 19.67 -30.16 -10.08
CA PRO A 229 19.29 -31.36 -10.81
C PRO A 229 19.44 -32.58 -9.89
N THR A 230 18.37 -33.30 -9.71
CA THR A 230 18.36 -34.63 -9.08
C THR A 230 19.10 -35.64 -9.93
#